data_4308bb31ea956413071783458c88c501
#
_entry.id   4308bb31ea956413071783458c88c501
#
_cell.length_a   1.000
_cell.length_b   1.000
_cell.length_c   1.000
_cell.angle_alpha   90.00
_cell.angle_beta   90.00
_cell.angle_gamma   90.00
#
_symmetry.space_group_name_H-M   'P 1'
#
loop_
_entity.id
_entity.type
_entity.pdbx_description
1 polymer ?
#
loop_
_entity_poly.entity_id
_entity_poly.type
_entity_poly.pdbx_seq_one_letter_code
_entity_poly.pdbx_strand_id
1 'polypeptide(L)'
;EFLGLFHCGKERRNSVRQNDLYEQKRRWQRIFLFFFLLFLTGVLIPGGCASEGKKSQSGKKGDPRDPSAQVLQTEASGEVTYGNDLVVLDASHTADGYVMICYNGSNEKVKLQVTSPDGTEYTYPVTVVGDYAVYPLPGGNGSYKVTLLESVSVEDNLYAVSFTQDLDVQITDEFAPFLHPNYYVNFTADSKCVKKGESLAGKDCYSDLDVVTQIYNFVIKNISYDKKKAENVPYGYTPNPDETLDTGKGICFDYAALMSAMLRSQRIPTKLEVGYSGDVYHAWISCYVDPGGTPPDTTARPDRTGPGTPT
;
A
#
# COMPACT_ATOMS: atom_id res chain seq x y z
N GLU A 1 18.50 -18.52 -4.37
CA GLU A 1 17.84 -19.39 -3.35
C GLU A 1 16.81 -18.62 -2.50
N PHE A 2 16.07 -17.70 -3.11
CA PHE A 2 14.91 -17.04 -2.52
C PHE A 2 13.61 -17.84 -2.76
N LEU A 3 13.71 -19.05 -3.25
CA LEU A 3 12.63 -19.91 -3.77
C LEU A 3 11.87 -20.72 -2.70
N GLY A 4 12.12 -20.50 -1.42
CA GLY A 4 11.60 -21.38 -0.35
C GLY A 4 10.30 -20.96 0.33
N LEU A 5 9.66 -19.82 0.01
CA LEU A 5 8.58 -19.28 0.85
C LEU A 5 7.15 -19.26 0.25
N PHE A 6 6.97 -19.69 -1.00
CA PHE A 6 5.64 -19.75 -1.59
C PHE A 6 5.43 -21.00 -2.45
N HIS A 7 5.35 -22.17 -1.80
CA HIS A 7 4.71 -23.34 -2.40
C HIS A 7 3.43 -23.62 -1.62
N CYS A 8 2.33 -23.04 -2.05
CA CYS A 8 1.02 -23.44 -1.59
C CYS A 8 0.18 -23.87 -2.78
N GLY A 9 -0.18 -25.12 -2.77
CA GLY A 9 -1.38 -25.75 -3.23
C GLY A 9 -1.96 -25.38 -4.59
N LYS A 10 -1.57 -26.18 -5.57
CA LYS A 10 -2.37 -26.44 -6.75
C LYS A 10 -3.57 -27.29 -6.30
N GLU A 11 -4.80 -26.74 -6.30
CA GLU A 11 -5.99 -27.54 -6.65
C GLU A 11 -7.30 -26.73 -6.80
N ARG A 12 -7.95 -27.07 -7.91
CA ARG A 12 -9.36 -26.94 -8.33
C ARG A 12 -9.88 -25.57 -8.78
N ARG A 13 -9.90 -25.48 -10.09
CA ARG A 13 -10.58 -24.50 -10.92
C ARG A 13 -12.10 -24.71 -10.91
N ASN A 14 -12.84 -23.63 -10.65
CA ASN A 14 -14.22 -23.50 -11.10
C ASN A 14 -14.29 -22.53 -12.29
N SER A 15 -14.79 -23.03 -13.40
CA SER A 15 -14.61 -22.50 -14.76
C SER A 15 -15.56 -21.36 -15.19
N VAL A 16 -16.20 -20.63 -14.29
CA VAL A 16 -17.21 -19.61 -14.63
C VAL A 16 -16.76 -18.16 -14.37
N ARG A 17 -15.66 -17.93 -13.66
CA ARG A 17 -15.13 -16.57 -13.38
C ARG A 17 -13.89 -16.16 -14.18
N GLN A 18 -13.39 -17.01 -15.06
CA GLN A 18 -12.17 -16.69 -15.83
C GLN A 18 -12.40 -15.67 -16.96
N ASN A 19 -13.61 -15.54 -17.49
CA ASN A 19 -13.86 -14.61 -18.60
C ASN A 19 -13.87 -13.14 -18.17
N ASP A 20 -14.38 -12.81 -16.98
CA ASP A 20 -14.45 -11.44 -16.49
C ASP A 20 -13.06 -10.92 -16.07
N LEU A 21 -12.25 -11.76 -15.42
CA LEU A 21 -10.86 -11.42 -15.06
C LEU A 21 -9.96 -11.31 -16.31
N TYR A 22 -10.25 -12.11 -17.35
CA TYR A 22 -9.50 -12.06 -18.60
C TYR A 22 -9.81 -10.79 -19.40
N GLU A 23 -11.05 -10.33 -19.43
CA GLU A 23 -11.45 -9.07 -20.07
C GLU A 23 -10.93 -7.85 -19.33
N GLN A 24 -10.91 -7.89 -18.00
CA GLN A 24 -10.34 -6.83 -17.18
C GLN A 24 -8.80 -6.74 -17.36
N LYS A 25 -8.09 -7.88 -17.37
CA LYS A 25 -6.65 -7.93 -17.71
C LYS A 25 -6.37 -7.42 -19.13
N ARG A 26 -7.20 -7.74 -20.08
CA ARG A 26 -7.06 -7.31 -21.48
C ARG A 26 -7.25 -5.79 -21.65
N ARG A 27 -8.11 -5.18 -20.84
CA ARG A 27 -8.31 -3.72 -20.81
C ARG A 27 -7.07 -3.01 -20.28
N TRP A 28 -6.45 -3.52 -19.22
CA TRP A 28 -5.21 -2.99 -18.64
C TRP A 28 -4.00 -3.21 -19.54
N GLN A 29 -3.87 -4.36 -20.20
CA GLN A 29 -2.78 -4.62 -21.14
C GLN A 29 -2.83 -3.70 -22.38
N ARG A 30 -4.02 -3.31 -22.84
CA ARG A 30 -4.14 -2.37 -23.98
C ARG A 30 -3.69 -0.95 -23.61
N ILE A 31 -3.87 -0.52 -22.39
CA ILE A 31 -3.39 0.78 -21.90
C ILE A 31 -1.87 0.74 -21.75
N PHE A 32 -1.29 -0.35 -21.25
CA PHE A 32 0.17 -0.52 -21.14
C PHE A 32 0.88 -0.64 -22.49
N LEU A 33 0.28 -1.32 -23.46
CA LEU A 33 0.86 -1.44 -24.81
C LEU A 33 0.87 -0.09 -25.57
N PHE A 34 -0.10 0.78 -25.31
CA PHE A 34 -0.18 2.10 -25.96
C PHE A 34 0.95 3.03 -25.48
N PHE A 35 1.37 2.92 -24.23
CA PHE A 35 2.51 3.70 -23.72
C PHE A 35 3.88 3.15 -24.15
N PHE A 36 4.00 1.84 -24.38
CA PHE A 36 5.27 1.23 -24.81
C PHE A 36 5.55 1.42 -26.31
N LEU A 37 4.52 1.55 -27.14
CA LEU A 37 4.68 1.77 -28.60
C LEU A 37 5.04 3.22 -28.96
N LEU A 38 4.81 4.18 -28.08
CA LEU A 38 5.17 5.59 -28.30
C LEU A 38 6.67 5.87 -28.10
N PHE A 39 7.44 4.91 -27.55
CA PHE A 39 8.88 5.06 -27.32
C PHE A 39 9.78 4.51 -28.41
N LEU A 40 9.24 3.85 -29.46
CA LEU A 40 10.01 3.12 -30.47
C LEU A 40 9.97 3.71 -31.89
N THR A 41 9.32 4.87 -32.10
CA THR A 41 9.36 5.51 -33.43
C THR A 41 9.98 6.90 -33.37
N GLY A 42 11.28 6.95 -33.10
CA GLY A 42 12.11 8.10 -33.41
C GLY A 42 12.48 8.07 -34.88
N VAL A 43 11.64 8.60 -35.78
CA VAL A 43 12.01 8.84 -37.15
C VAL A 43 12.28 10.32 -37.38
N LEU A 44 13.53 10.61 -37.70
CA LEU A 44 14.04 11.87 -38.20
C LEU A 44 13.26 12.29 -39.47
N ILE A 45 12.70 13.49 -39.48
CA ILE A 45 12.31 14.19 -40.71
C ILE A 45 13.01 15.55 -40.69
N PRO A 46 13.84 15.86 -41.68
CA PRO A 46 14.40 17.21 -41.83
C PRO A 46 13.52 18.05 -42.76
N GLY A 47 13.34 19.30 -42.44
CA GLY A 47 13.09 20.33 -43.47
C GLY A 47 11.78 21.07 -43.39
N GLY A 48 11.80 22.27 -42.86
CA GLY A 48 11.35 23.52 -43.41
C GLY A 48 9.87 23.75 -43.66
N CYS A 49 9.31 24.68 -42.93
CA CYS A 49 8.71 25.94 -43.40
C CYS A 49 8.01 26.66 -42.27
N ALA A 50 8.24 27.93 -42.20
CA ALA A 50 7.64 28.85 -41.24
C ALA A 50 6.11 28.92 -41.42
N SER A 51 5.35 28.82 -40.34
CA SER A 51 4.00 29.35 -40.25
C SER A 51 3.76 29.87 -38.83
N GLU A 52 3.16 31.03 -38.83
CA GLU A 52 2.89 31.96 -37.72
C GLU A 52 2.38 31.33 -36.45
N GLY A 53 2.93 31.83 -35.35
CA GLY A 53 2.59 31.44 -34.00
C GLY A 53 1.11 31.61 -33.67
N LYS A 54 0.41 30.50 -33.47
CA LYS A 54 -0.71 30.45 -32.54
C LYS A 54 -0.09 30.38 -31.14
N LYS A 55 -0.12 31.51 -30.43
CA LYS A 55 0.07 31.55 -28.98
C LYS A 55 -0.88 30.49 -28.38
N SER A 56 -0.32 29.40 -27.93
CA SER A 56 -0.96 28.50 -26.99
C SER A 56 -1.48 29.38 -25.83
N GLN A 57 -2.79 29.47 -25.67
CA GLN A 57 -3.39 30.04 -24.48
C GLN A 57 -2.87 29.22 -23.30
N SER A 58 -2.00 29.82 -22.50
CA SER A 58 -1.68 29.38 -21.15
C SER A 58 -3.01 29.34 -20.41
N GLY A 59 -3.62 28.15 -20.29
CA GLY A 59 -4.72 27.94 -19.37
C GLY A 59 -4.27 28.45 -18.02
N LYS A 60 -5.11 29.21 -17.30
CA LYS A 60 -4.83 29.62 -15.93
C LYS A 60 -4.48 28.36 -15.15
N LYS A 61 -3.23 28.24 -14.66
CA LYS A 61 -2.89 27.28 -13.63
C LYS A 61 -3.87 27.55 -12.48
N GLY A 62 -4.55 26.51 -12.01
CA GLY A 62 -5.40 26.61 -10.83
C GLY A 62 -4.58 27.05 -9.60
N ASP A 63 -5.23 27.17 -8.46
CA ASP A 63 -4.52 27.41 -7.20
C ASP A 63 -3.56 26.25 -6.89
N PRO A 64 -2.39 26.53 -6.29
CA PRO A 64 -1.49 25.46 -5.87
C PRO A 64 -2.18 24.51 -4.91
N ARG A 65 -1.87 23.22 -5.04
CA ARG A 65 -2.33 22.19 -4.11
C ARG A 65 -1.73 22.45 -2.73
N ASP A 66 -2.55 22.26 -1.67
CA ASP A 66 -2.06 22.32 -0.29
C ASP A 66 -1.00 21.21 -0.05
N PRO A 67 0.26 21.57 0.24
CA PRO A 67 1.32 20.62 0.48
C PRO A 67 1.34 20.04 1.90
N SER A 68 0.53 20.57 2.82
CA SER A 68 0.57 20.18 4.24
C SER A 68 0.37 18.68 4.39
N ALA A 69 1.26 18.05 5.13
CA ALA A 69 1.18 16.62 5.39
C ALA A 69 0.02 16.30 6.34
N GLN A 70 -0.71 15.24 6.03
CA GLN A 70 -1.72 14.66 6.90
C GLN A 70 -1.42 13.18 7.13
N VAL A 71 -1.27 12.78 8.39
CA VAL A 71 -1.05 11.39 8.78
C VAL A 71 -2.24 10.91 9.59
N LEU A 72 -2.97 9.95 9.04
CA LEU A 72 -4.07 9.32 9.74
C LEU A 72 -3.50 8.47 10.90
N GLN A 73 -4.03 8.69 12.09
CA GLN A 73 -3.59 7.93 13.26
C GLN A 73 -4.26 6.56 13.28
N THR A 74 -3.50 5.56 13.71
CA THR A 74 -4.02 4.21 13.96
C THR A 74 -3.92 3.91 15.45
N GLU A 75 -4.97 3.33 16.01
CA GLU A 75 -5.04 2.99 17.42
C GLU A 75 -5.73 1.65 17.64
N ALA A 76 -5.35 0.95 18.70
CA ALA A 76 -6.06 -0.21 19.22
C ALA A 76 -6.97 0.27 20.36
N SER A 77 -8.21 0.67 20.02
CA SER A 77 -9.13 1.26 20.99
C SER A 77 -9.71 0.26 21.98
N GLY A 78 -9.64 -1.04 21.66
CA GLY A 78 -10.14 -2.10 22.53
C GLY A 78 -11.67 -2.23 22.57
N GLU A 79 -12.41 -1.50 21.74
CA GLU A 79 -13.88 -1.55 21.70
C GLU A 79 -14.41 -2.90 21.17
N VAL A 80 -13.73 -3.45 20.16
CA VAL A 80 -14.05 -4.75 19.58
C VAL A 80 -12.79 -5.59 19.52
N THR A 81 -12.66 -6.55 20.41
CA THR A 81 -11.48 -7.40 20.52
C THR A 81 -11.83 -8.87 20.49
N TYR A 82 -10.95 -9.66 19.87
CA TYR A 82 -10.96 -11.12 19.86
C TYR A 82 -9.57 -11.62 20.24
N GLY A 83 -9.45 -12.85 20.67
CA GLY A 83 -8.12 -13.40 20.94
C GLY A 83 -8.12 -14.60 21.86
N ASN A 84 -6.92 -14.94 22.30
CA ASN A 84 -6.62 -15.96 23.30
C ASN A 84 -5.35 -15.52 24.10
N ASP A 85 -4.76 -16.42 24.85
CA ASP A 85 -3.55 -16.11 25.65
C ASP A 85 -2.32 -15.69 24.81
N LEU A 86 -2.30 -16.01 23.51
CA LEU A 86 -1.18 -15.73 22.61
C LEU A 86 -1.38 -14.47 21.77
N VAL A 87 -2.62 -14.07 21.50
CA VAL A 87 -2.90 -12.98 20.56
C VAL A 87 -4.12 -12.19 20.95
N VAL A 88 -4.05 -10.89 20.75
CA VAL A 88 -5.19 -9.97 20.76
C VAL A 88 -5.35 -9.39 19.36
N LEU A 89 -6.52 -9.60 18.80
CA LEU A 89 -6.99 -8.94 17.57
C LEU A 89 -7.92 -7.79 17.97
N ASP A 90 -7.50 -6.57 17.72
CA ASP A 90 -8.37 -5.39 17.79
C ASP A 90 -9.01 -5.13 16.43
N ALA A 91 -10.32 -5.28 16.35
CA ALA A 91 -11.13 -5.09 15.16
C ALA A 91 -12.02 -3.84 15.24
N SER A 92 -11.72 -2.92 16.16
CA SER A 92 -12.51 -1.71 16.43
C SER A 92 -12.56 -0.77 15.23
N HIS A 93 -11.54 -0.81 14.36
CA HIS A 93 -11.35 0.10 13.24
C HIS A 93 -11.50 -0.56 11.85
N THR A 94 -12.30 -1.63 11.77
CA THR A 94 -12.58 -2.27 10.48
C THR A 94 -13.28 -1.34 9.49
N ALA A 95 -14.07 -0.37 9.98
CA ALA A 95 -14.70 0.67 9.15
C ALA A 95 -13.69 1.66 8.54
N ASP A 96 -12.51 1.80 9.15
CA ASP A 96 -11.38 2.58 8.65
C ASP A 96 -10.42 1.74 7.80
N GLY A 97 -10.75 0.47 7.58
CA GLY A 97 -10.05 -0.44 6.69
C GLY A 97 -8.79 -1.09 7.25
N TYR A 98 -8.69 -1.24 8.58
CA TYR A 98 -7.59 -1.97 9.22
C TYR A 98 -8.00 -2.74 10.47
N VAL A 99 -7.16 -3.67 10.85
CA VAL A 99 -7.16 -4.34 12.16
C VAL A 99 -5.78 -4.20 12.80
N MET A 100 -5.71 -4.37 14.12
CA MET A 100 -4.45 -4.41 14.83
C MET A 100 -4.27 -5.73 15.56
N ILE A 101 -3.04 -6.25 15.55
CA ILE A 101 -2.66 -7.51 16.19
C ILE A 101 -1.55 -7.25 17.19
N CYS A 102 -1.75 -7.70 18.43
CA CYS A 102 -0.70 -7.84 19.43
C CYS A 102 -0.46 -9.33 19.66
N TYR A 103 0.74 -9.80 19.31
CA TYR A 103 1.17 -11.17 19.57
C TYR A 103 2.01 -11.23 20.85
N ASN A 104 1.65 -12.12 21.79
CA ASN A 104 2.30 -12.27 23.10
C ASN A 104 3.00 -13.61 23.27
N GLY A 105 3.05 -14.44 22.21
CA GLY A 105 3.72 -15.72 22.26
C GLY A 105 5.25 -15.61 22.14
N SER A 106 5.92 -16.75 22.20
CA SER A 106 7.39 -16.86 22.15
C SER A 106 7.91 -17.55 20.89
N ASN A 107 7.02 -17.83 19.91
CA ASN A 107 7.45 -18.50 18.68
C ASN A 107 8.16 -17.49 17.77
N GLU A 108 9.35 -17.85 17.28
CA GLU A 108 10.18 -16.96 16.45
C GLU A 108 9.66 -16.83 15.01
N LYS A 109 8.83 -17.78 14.55
CA LYS A 109 8.28 -17.79 13.20
C LYS A 109 6.77 -17.84 13.24
N VAL A 110 6.16 -16.67 13.20
CA VAL A 110 4.72 -16.48 13.23
C VAL A 110 4.27 -15.75 11.97
N LYS A 111 3.13 -16.15 11.45
CA LYS A 111 2.49 -15.50 10.29
C LYS A 111 1.07 -15.08 10.64
N LEU A 112 0.69 -13.91 10.19
CA LEU A 112 -0.69 -13.48 10.10
C LEU A 112 -1.17 -13.65 8.66
N GLN A 113 -2.28 -14.34 8.47
CA GLN A 113 -2.95 -14.46 7.18
C GLN A 113 -4.29 -13.73 7.25
N VAL A 114 -4.49 -12.80 6.34
CA VAL A 114 -5.75 -12.08 6.15
C VAL A 114 -6.35 -12.53 4.84
N THR A 115 -7.46 -13.26 4.89
CA THR A 115 -8.20 -13.67 3.69
C THR A 115 -9.33 -12.67 3.46
N SER A 116 -9.33 -12.03 2.30
CA SER A 116 -10.33 -11.03 1.90
C SER A 116 -11.61 -11.67 1.33
N PRO A 117 -12.69 -10.90 1.13
CA PRO A 117 -13.98 -11.42 0.65
C PRO A 117 -13.93 -12.10 -0.71
N ASP A 118 -12.98 -11.73 -1.57
CA ASP A 118 -12.76 -12.38 -2.88
C ASP A 118 -11.90 -13.64 -2.81
N GLY A 119 -11.47 -14.04 -1.59
CA GLY A 119 -10.62 -15.19 -1.34
C GLY A 119 -9.12 -14.95 -1.53
N THR A 120 -8.70 -13.71 -1.76
CA THR A 120 -7.27 -13.37 -1.80
C THR A 120 -6.67 -13.46 -0.40
N GLU A 121 -5.54 -14.15 -0.28
CA GLU A 121 -4.82 -14.34 0.99
C GLU A 121 -3.59 -13.43 1.05
N TYR A 122 -3.55 -12.57 2.07
CA TYR A 122 -2.41 -11.71 2.38
C TYR A 122 -1.69 -12.27 3.60
N THR A 123 -0.43 -12.64 3.43
CA THR A 123 0.38 -13.24 4.51
C THR A 123 1.50 -12.30 4.93
N TYR A 124 1.53 -12.02 6.23
CA TYR A 124 2.52 -11.15 6.87
C TYR A 124 3.33 -11.95 7.89
N PRO A 125 4.66 -11.76 7.97
CA PRO A 125 5.40 -12.23 9.14
C PRO A 125 5.00 -11.38 10.35
N VAL A 126 4.85 -12.00 11.52
CA VAL A 126 4.61 -11.28 12.78
C VAL A 126 5.95 -11.19 13.51
N THR A 127 6.54 -10.01 13.52
CA THR A 127 7.87 -9.76 14.13
C THR A 127 7.79 -8.80 15.32
N VAL A 128 6.64 -8.16 15.52
CA VAL A 128 6.36 -7.32 16.68
C VAL A 128 5.71 -8.19 17.75
N VAL A 129 6.34 -8.27 18.93
CA VAL A 129 5.86 -9.05 20.09
C VAL A 129 5.57 -8.12 21.24
N GLY A 130 4.42 -8.28 21.88
CA GLY A 130 4.01 -7.48 23.02
C GLY A 130 3.51 -6.07 22.69
N ASP A 131 3.41 -5.72 21.40
CA ASP A 131 2.86 -4.45 20.93
C ASP A 131 1.94 -4.67 19.74
N TYR A 132 1.11 -3.66 19.43
CA TYR A 132 0.17 -3.72 18.32
C TYR A 132 0.82 -3.34 16.98
N ALA A 133 0.57 -4.15 15.96
CA ALA A 133 0.89 -3.84 14.59
C ALA A 133 -0.37 -3.73 13.73
N VAL A 134 -0.36 -2.82 12.76
CA VAL A 134 -1.50 -2.48 11.90
C VAL A 134 -1.47 -3.32 10.61
N TYR A 135 -2.60 -3.96 10.29
CA TYR A 135 -2.77 -4.75 9.08
C TYR A 135 -3.96 -4.25 8.28
N PRO A 136 -3.78 -3.89 7.01
CA PRO A 136 -4.85 -3.34 6.18
C PRO A 136 -5.86 -4.41 5.77
N LEU A 137 -7.09 -3.97 5.48
CA LEU A 137 -8.18 -4.76 4.91
C LEU A 137 -8.44 -4.32 3.46
N PRO A 138 -7.62 -4.74 2.48
CA PRO A 138 -7.58 -4.13 1.14
C PRO A 138 -8.64 -4.66 0.17
N GLY A 139 -9.45 -5.65 0.56
CA GLY A 139 -10.43 -6.33 -0.30
C GLY A 139 -11.83 -5.69 -0.32
N GLY A 140 -12.02 -4.51 0.28
CA GLY A 140 -13.33 -3.84 0.34
C GLY A 140 -14.27 -4.46 1.37
N ASN A 141 -15.59 -4.27 1.18
CA ASN A 141 -16.62 -4.75 2.09
C ASN A 141 -16.85 -6.26 1.97
N GLY A 142 -17.18 -6.91 3.09
CA GLY A 142 -17.55 -8.31 3.14
C GLY A 142 -16.88 -9.11 4.26
N SER A 143 -16.93 -10.43 4.15
CA SER A 143 -16.39 -11.33 5.15
C SER A 143 -14.88 -11.53 4.98
N TYR A 144 -14.11 -11.20 6.01
CA TYR A 144 -12.70 -11.47 6.12
C TYR A 144 -12.43 -12.59 7.11
N LYS A 145 -11.33 -13.31 6.91
CA LYS A 145 -10.81 -14.25 7.89
C LYS A 145 -9.39 -13.84 8.28
N VAL A 146 -9.17 -13.66 9.57
CA VAL A 146 -7.85 -13.37 10.16
C VAL A 146 -7.37 -14.61 10.87
N THR A 147 -6.20 -15.14 10.46
CA THR A 147 -5.64 -16.39 11.00
C THR A 147 -4.20 -16.16 11.44
N LEU A 148 -3.88 -16.52 12.68
CA LEU A 148 -2.52 -16.56 13.21
C LEU A 148 -1.98 -17.97 13.08
N LEU A 149 -0.78 -18.09 12.53
CA LEU A 149 -0.10 -19.34 12.25
C LEU A 149 1.26 -19.34 12.95
N GLU A 150 1.52 -20.33 13.81
CA GLU A 150 2.81 -20.53 14.46
C GLU A 150 3.58 -21.70 13.83
N SER A 151 4.89 -21.54 13.66
CA SER A 151 5.73 -22.60 13.13
C SER A 151 5.81 -23.78 14.10
N VAL A 152 5.52 -24.98 13.60
CA VAL A 152 5.70 -26.23 14.34
C VAL A 152 6.93 -27.01 13.86
N SER A 153 7.42 -26.72 12.65
CA SER A 153 8.69 -27.21 12.12
C SER A 153 9.28 -26.14 11.20
N VAL A 154 10.45 -25.65 11.55
CA VAL A 154 11.18 -24.66 10.75
C VAL A 154 11.77 -25.30 9.51
N GLU A 155 12.28 -26.54 9.63
CA GLU A 155 12.91 -27.28 8.53
C GLU A 155 11.90 -27.63 7.44
N ASP A 156 10.70 -28.08 7.83
CA ASP A 156 9.65 -28.49 6.92
C ASP A 156 8.72 -27.34 6.50
N ASN A 157 8.94 -26.12 7.03
CA ASN A 157 8.08 -24.95 6.83
C ASN A 157 6.60 -25.22 7.19
N LEU A 158 6.39 -26.01 8.25
CA LEU A 158 5.05 -26.36 8.72
C LEU A 158 4.56 -25.37 9.77
N TYR A 159 3.28 -25.03 9.65
CA TYR A 159 2.59 -24.10 10.54
C TYR A 159 1.30 -24.70 11.05
N ALA A 160 0.98 -24.44 12.32
CA ALA A 160 -0.31 -24.75 12.92
C ALA A 160 -1.11 -23.47 13.13
N VAL A 161 -2.44 -23.57 13.03
CA VAL A 161 -3.35 -22.49 13.36
C VAL A 161 -3.40 -22.33 14.88
N SER A 162 -2.99 -21.17 15.38
CA SER A 162 -3.05 -20.81 16.80
C SER A 162 -4.28 -19.96 17.15
N PHE A 163 -4.79 -19.23 16.16
CA PHE A 163 -6.00 -18.41 16.30
C PHE A 163 -6.64 -18.17 14.94
N THR A 164 -7.97 -18.08 14.89
CA THR A 164 -8.70 -17.65 13.70
C THR A 164 -9.97 -16.91 14.11
N GLN A 165 -10.30 -15.84 13.35
CA GLN A 165 -11.50 -15.03 13.54
C GLN A 165 -12.05 -14.62 12.20
N ASP A 166 -13.36 -14.81 12.01
CA ASP A 166 -14.11 -14.26 10.88
C ASP A 166 -14.64 -12.86 11.27
N LEU A 167 -14.53 -11.90 10.36
CA LEU A 167 -14.97 -10.52 10.54
C LEU A 167 -15.92 -10.14 9.40
N ASP A 168 -17.05 -9.52 9.73
CA ASP A 168 -17.90 -8.85 8.74
C ASP A 168 -17.52 -7.36 8.69
N VAL A 169 -16.97 -6.94 7.56
CA VAL A 169 -16.33 -5.63 7.41
C VAL A 169 -17.14 -4.75 6.48
N GLN A 170 -17.42 -3.53 6.96
CA GLN A 170 -18.05 -2.46 6.19
C GLN A 170 -17.13 -1.22 6.26
N ILE A 171 -16.32 -1.04 5.22
CA ILE A 171 -15.38 0.08 5.10
C ILE A 171 -16.16 1.32 4.70
N THR A 172 -16.00 2.40 5.44
CA THR A 172 -16.71 3.66 5.22
C THR A 172 -16.15 4.42 4.00
N ASP A 173 -14.82 4.42 3.84
CA ASP A 173 -14.11 5.02 2.72
C ASP A 173 -13.21 3.97 2.08
N GLU A 174 -13.47 3.63 0.82
CA GLU A 174 -12.72 2.60 0.08
C GLU A 174 -11.20 2.90 -0.04
N PHE A 175 -10.80 4.16 0.13
CA PHE A 175 -9.40 4.57 0.10
C PHE A 175 -8.69 4.49 1.45
N ALA A 176 -9.42 4.43 2.55
CA ALA A 176 -8.87 4.45 3.90
C ALA A 176 -7.78 3.38 4.13
N PRO A 177 -7.92 2.11 3.69
CA PRO A 177 -6.88 1.09 3.84
C PRO A 177 -5.54 1.46 3.20
N PHE A 178 -5.55 2.39 2.23
CA PHE A 178 -4.41 2.82 1.43
C PHE A 178 -3.88 4.20 1.83
N LEU A 179 -4.41 4.79 2.91
CA LEU A 179 -4.00 6.07 3.47
C LEU A 179 -3.36 5.92 4.85
N HIS A 180 -3.78 4.92 5.63
CA HIS A 180 -3.23 4.68 6.96
C HIS A 180 -1.79 4.13 6.92
N PRO A 181 -0.93 4.49 7.90
CA PRO A 181 0.26 3.70 8.21
C PRO A 181 -0.11 2.25 8.47
N ASN A 182 0.75 1.33 8.09
CA ASN A 182 0.55 -0.09 8.36
C ASN A 182 1.88 -0.84 8.47
N TYR A 183 1.82 -2.14 8.69
CA TYR A 183 2.98 -3.01 8.93
C TYR A 183 4.12 -2.85 7.91
N TYR A 184 3.81 -2.67 6.63
CA TYR A 184 4.83 -2.51 5.57
C TYR A 184 5.09 -1.06 5.17
N VAL A 185 4.20 -0.15 5.51
CA VAL A 185 4.33 1.28 5.23
C VAL A 185 4.17 2.02 6.54
N ASN A 186 5.19 1.92 7.39
CA ASN A 186 5.16 2.49 8.72
C ASN A 186 5.75 3.92 8.70
N PHE A 187 4.95 4.90 9.15
CA PHE A 187 5.34 6.29 9.27
C PHE A 187 4.43 7.01 10.28
N THR A 188 4.94 8.10 10.82
CA THR A 188 4.24 9.00 11.75
C THR A 188 4.33 10.43 11.24
N ALA A 189 3.61 11.36 11.85
CA ALA A 189 3.69 12.78 11.51
C ALA A 189 5.11 13.35 11.67
N ASP A 190 5.93 12.78 12.56
CA ASP A 190 7.30 13.21 12.81
C ASP A 190 8.34 12.59 11.87
N SER A 191 7.94 11.60 11.08
CA SER A 191 8.83 10.89 10.16
C SER A 191 9.50 11.84 9.15
N LYS A 192 10.76 11.58 8.86
CA LYS A 192 11.55 12.37 7.88
C LYS A 192 10.98 12.23 6.48
N CYS A 193 10.50 11.05 6.12
CA CYS A 193 9.86 10.80 4.82
C CYS A 193 8.59 11.65 4.64
N VAL A 194 7.80 11.87 5.71
CA VAL A 194 6.62 12.74 5.70
C VAL A 194 7.02 14.19 5.44
N LYS A 195 7.96 14.73 6.21
CA LYS A 195 8.51 16.09 6.02
C LYS A 195 9.13 16.29 4.63
N LYS A 196 9.75 15.23 4.09
CA LYS A 196 10.27 15.24 2.73
C LYS A 196 9.17 15.26 1.69
N GLY A 197 8.12 14.46 1.86
CA GLY A 197 6.92 14.45 1.01
C GLY A 197 6.28 15.84 0.94
N GLU A 198 6.06 16.47 2.08
CA GLU A 198 5.55 17.84 2.19
C GLU A 198 6.43 18.86 1.43
N SER A 199 7.74 18.80 1.65
CA SER A 199 8.71 19.66 0.93
C SER A 199 8.70 19.47 -0.59
N LEU A 200 8.41 18.26 -1.08
CA LEU A 200 8.30 17.97 -2.51
C LEU A 200 6.96 18.45 -3.07
N ALA A 201 5.88 18.25 -2.34
CA ALA A 201 4.54 18.71 -2.72
C ALA A 201 4.40 20.23 -2.76
N GLY A 202 5.22 20.96 -1.98
CA GLY A 202 5.31 22.44 -2.02
C GLY A 202 5.99 23.02 -3.26
N LYS A 203 6.44 22.19 -4.21
CA LYS A 203 7.18 22.64 -5.41
C LYS A 203 6.30 22.72 -6.64
N ASP A 204 5.56 23.81 -6.78
CA ASP A 204 4.74 24.06 -7.98
C ASP A 204 3.78 22.91 -8.35
N CYS A 205 3.22 22.24 -7.36
CA CYS A 205 2.23 21.18 -7.54
C CYS A 205 0.82 21.78 -7.55
N TYR A 206 0.05 21.46 -8.58
CA TYR A 206 -1.33 21.92 -8.79
C TYR A 206 -2.31 20.74 -8.79
N SER A 207 -1.80 19.52 -8.86
CA SER A 207 -2.58 18.29 -8.89
C SER A 207 -1.87 17.18 -8.11
N ASP A 208 -2.61 16.12 -7.79
CA ASP A 208 -2.04 14.90 -7.20
C ASP A 208 -0.97 14.28 -8.12
N LEU A 209 -1.18 14.33 -9.44
CA LEU A 209 -0.21 13.82 -10.41
C LEU A 209 1.12 14.58 -10.37
N ASP A 210 1.08 15.91 -10.11
CA ASP A 210 2.31 16.69 -9.93
C ASP A 210 3.08 16.21 -8.69
N VAL A 211 2.37 15.98 -7.57
CA VAL A 211 2.96 15.44 -6.33
C VAL A 211 3.57 14.05 -6.57
N VAL A 212 2.82 13.14 -7.21
CA VAL A 212 3.33 11.81 -7.59
C VAL A 212 4.61 11.94 -8.43
N THR A 213 4.61 12.84 -9.40
CA THR A 213 5.77 13.08 -10.29
C THR A 213 6.97 13.62 -9.51
N GLN A 214 6.78 14.56 -8.60
CA GLN A 214 7.87 15.10 -7.77
C GLN A 214 8.47 14.04 -6.85
N ILE A 215 7.62 13.25 -6.17
CA ILE A 215 8.06 12.17 -5.27
C ILE A 215 8.77 11.07 -6.07
N TYR A 216 8.19 10.61 -7.19
CA TYR A 216 8.81 9.62 -8.06
C TYR A 216 10.20 10.06 -8.53
N ASN A 217 10.31 11.27 -9.10
CA ASN A 217 11.57 11.82 -9.58
C ASN A 217 12.61 11.96 -8.47
N PHE A 218 12.17 12.33 -7.26
CA PHE A 218 13.07 12.39 -6.11
C PHE A 218 13.60 10.99 -5.78
N VAL A 219 12.74 9.99 -5.64
CA VAL A 219 13.14 8.63 -5.24
C VAL A 219 14.09 8.01 -6.25
N ILE A 220 13.77 8.04 -7.55
CA ILE A 220 14.64 7.45 -8.57
C ILE A 220 16.00 8.14 -8.73
N LYS A 221 16.11 9.42 -8.34
CA LYS A 221 17.38 10.19 -8.42
C LYS A 221 18.23 10.07 -7.17
N ASN A 222 17.64 9.84 -6.01
CA ASN A 222 18.33 9.93 -4.72
C ASN A 222 18.50 8.60 -4.01
N ILE A 223 17.70 7.57 -4.37
CA ILE A 223 17.82 6.25 -3.80
C ILE A 223 18.49 5.32 -4.82
N SER A 224 19.58 4.69 -4.42
CA SER A 224 20.30 3.70 -5.23
C SER A 224 19.90 2.27 -4.84
N TYR A 225 19.87 1.36 -5.83
CA TYR A 225 19.49 -0.03 -5.56
C TYR A 225 20.57 -0.78 -4.79
N ASP A 226 20.22 -1.36 -3.65
CA ASP A 226 21.13 -2.12 -2.80
C ASP A 226 21.13 -3.60 -3.20
N LYS A 227 22.08 -3.96 -4.09
CA LYS A 227 22.23 -5.33 -4.58
C LYS A 227 22.62 -6.30 -3.46
N LYS A 228 23.46 -5.86 -2.49
CA LYS A 228 23.90 -6.71 -1.37
C LYS A 228 22.73 -7.07 -0.46
N LYS A 229 21.88 -6.08 -0.16
CA LYS A 229 20.65 -6.29 0.61
C LYS A 229 19.69 -7.22 -0.14
N ALA A 230 19.53 -7.03 -1.46
CA ALA A 230 18.63 -7.84 -2.28
C ALA A 230 19.03 -9.33 -2.32
N GLU A 231 20.33 -9.64 -2.23
CA GLU A 231 20.84 -11.01 -2.19
C GLU A 231 20.63 -11.71 -0.83
N ASN A 232 20.44 -10.94 0.25
CA ASN A 232 20.42 -11.45 1.63
C ASN A 232 19.33 -10.79 2.48
N VAL A 233 18.08 -10.75 2.00
CA VAL A 233 16.94 -10.22 2.77
C VAL A 233 16.57 -11.21 3.87
N PRO A 234 16.61 -10.83 5.16
CA PRO A 234 16.25 -11.74 6.25
C PRO A 234 14.76 -12.05 6.26
N TYR A 235 14.41 -13.19 6.88
CA TYR A 235 12.99 -13.48 7.17
C TYR A 235 12.38 -12.36 8.04
N GLY A 236 11.14 -11.99 7.72
CA GLY A 236 10.44 -10.96 8.48
C GLY A 236 10.90 -9.52 8.20
N TYR A 237 11.74 -9.32 7.17
CA TYR A 237 12.19 -7.99 6.81
C TYR A 237 11.00 -7.06 6.55
N THR A 238 10.99 -5.93 7.22
CA THR A 238 10.04 -4.83 7.01
C THR A 238 10.80 -3.57 6.60
N PRO A 239 10.37 -2.87 5.55
CA PRO A 239 11.00 -1.62 5.13
C PRO A 239 10.87 -0.54 6.20
N ASN A 240 11.90 0.30 6.30
CA ASN A 240 11.84 1.55 7.08
C ASN A 240 12.01 2.75 6.13
N PRO A 241 10.94 3.53 5.88
CA PRO A 241 10.99 4.67 4.97
C PRO A 241 12.03 5.73 5.35
N ASP A 242 12.19 6.02 6.63
CA ASP A 242 13.15 7.01 7.11
C ASP A 242 14.61 6.53 6.96
N GLU A 243 14.88 5.25 7.24
CA GLU A 243 16.20 4.65 7.01
C GLU A 243 16.56 4.65 5.52
N THR A 244 15.59 4.30 4.66
CA THR A 244 15.78 4.33 3.20
C THR A 244 16.13 5.74 2.72
N LEU A 245 15.44 6.75 3.26
CA LEU A 245 15.70 8.15 2.95
C LEU A 245 17.09 8.59 3.43
N ASP A 246 17.47 8.23 4.66
CA ASP A 246 18.74 8.60 5.27
C ASP A 246 19.94 7.97 4.58
N THR A 247 19.85 6.69 4.26
CA THR A 247 20.94 5.94 3.63
C THR A 247 21.06 6.17 2.12
N GLY A 248 19.98 6.63 1.49
CA GLY A 248 19.89 6.75 0.03
C GLY A 248 20.02 5.41 -0.69
N LYS A 249 19.68 4.30 -0.03
CA LYS A 249 19.80 2.93 -0.56
C LYS A 249 18.60 2.08 -0.16
N GLY A 250 18.20 1.16 -1.05
CA GLY A 250 17.15 0.21 -0.75
C GLY A 250 16.94 -0.81 -1.86
N ILE A 251 16.13 -1.82 -1.58
CA ILE A 251 15.59 -2.76 -2.56
C ILE A 251 14.21 -2.30 -3.04
N CYS A 252 13.61 -3.00 -3.99
CA CYS A 252 12.29 -2.65 -4.52
C CYS A 252 11.24 -2.41 -3.42
N PHE A 253 11.29 -3.18 -2.35
CA PHE A 253 10.38 -3.08 -1.22
C PHE A 253 10.58 -1.77 -0.43
N ASP A 254 11.84 -1.34 -0.23
CA ASP A 254 12.17 -0.07 0.42
C ASP A 254 11.72 1.13 -0.42
N TYR A 255 11.91 1.07 -1.75
CA TYR A 255 11.43 2.09 -2.68
C TYR A 255 9.90 2.23 -2.60
N ALA A 256 9.20 1.09 -2.66
CA ALA A 256 7.74 1.05 -2.61
C ALA A 256 7.20 1.60 -1.28
N ALA A 257 7.81 1.23 -0.14
CA ALA A 257 7.41 1.71 1.17
C ALA A 257 7.68 3.21 1.36
N LEU A 258 8.85 3.70 0.94
CA LEU A 258 9.21 5.12 1.00
C LEU A 258 8.25 5.98 0.16
N MET A 259 7.99 5.58 -1.08
CA MET A 259 7.04 6.29 -1.94
C MET A 259 5.63 6.26 -1.36
N SER A 260 5.17 5.10 -0.87
CA SER A 260 3.85 4.98 -0.25
C SER A 260 3.70 5.88 0.97
N ALA A 261 4.70 5.94 1.86
CA ALA A 261 4.66 6.81 3.04
C ALA A 261 4.57 8.29 2.65
N MET A 262 5.38 8.73 1.68
CA MET A 262 5.33 10.12 1.19
C MET A 262 3.99 10.44 0.53
N LEU A 263 3.44 9.55 -0.30
CA LEU A 263 2.18 9.78 -1.02
C LEU A 263 0.98 9.76 -0.08
N ARG A 264 0.91 8.78 0.84
CA ARG A 264 -0.17 8.68 1.85
C ARG A 264 -0.21 9.93 2.73
N SER A 265 0.95 10.42 3.19
CA SER A 265 1.02 11.66 3.96
C SER A 265 0.58 12.89 3.18
N GLN A 266 0.54 12.81 1.86
CA GLN A 266 0.00 13.83 0.96
C GLN A 266 -1.45 13.54 0.53
N ARG A 267 -2.17 12.68 1.26
CA ARG A 267 -3.58 12.31 0.99
C ARG A 267 -3.79 11.61 -0.35
N ILE A 268 -2.76 10.97 -0.89
CA ILE A 268 -2.84 10.19 -2.14
C ILE A 268 -2.92 8.71 -1.77
N PRO A 269 -4.09 8.07 -1.95
CA PRO A 269 -4.25 6.65 -1.64
C PRO A 269 -3.25 5.82 -2.43
N THR A 270 -2.43 5.05 -1.71
CA THR A 270 -1.32 4.31 -2.32
C THR A 270 -1.28 2.89 -1.80
N LYS A 271 -1.45 1.93 -2.69
CA LYS A 271 -1.34 0.51 -2.43
C LYS A 271 0.09 0.05 -2.69
N LEU A 272 0.72 -0.56 -1.70
CA LEU A 272 1.97 -1.30 -1.88
C LEU A 272 1.60 -2.72 -2.30
N GLU A 273 2.15 -3.17 -3.40
CA GLU A 273 1.88 -4.47 -4.00
C GLU A 273 3.18 -5.28 -4.11
N VAL A 274 3.06 -6.58 -3.86
CA VAL A 274 4.18 -7.53 -3.92
C VAL A 274 3.75 -8.73 -4.75
N GLY A 275 4.59 -9.13 -5.71
CA GLY A 275 4.25 -10.24 -6.59
C GLY A 275 5.32 -10.49 -7.64
N TYR A 276 4.95 -11.23 -8.68
CA TYR A 276 5.85 -11.53 -9.79
C TYR A 276 5.61 -10.57 -10.96
N SER A 277 6.69 -9.96 -11.44
CA SER A 277 6.74 -9.24 -12.71
C SER A 277 7.61 -10.06 -13.68
N GLY A 278 6.96 -10.84 -14.55
CA GLY A 278 7.62 -11.92 -15.26
C GLY A 278 8.10 -13.01 -14.28
N ASP A 279 9.38 -13.34 -14.31
CA ASP A 279 9.99 -14.35 -13.43
C ASP A 279 10.62 -13.74 -12.16
N VAL A 280 10.56 -12.40 -11.99
CA VAL A 280 11.19 -11.70 -10.87
C VAL A 280 10.16 -11.35 -9.82
N TYR A 281 10.40 -11.79 -8.58
CA TYR A 281 9.63 -11.35 -7.41
C TYR A 281 9.97 -9.89 -7.12
N HIS A 282 8.94 -9.04 -7.09
CA HIS A 282 9.11 -7.60 -7.07
C HIS A 282 8.09 -6.92 -6.17
N ALA A 283 8.39 -5.71 -5.72
CA ALA A 283 7.45 -4.83 -5.04
C ALA A 283 7.30 -3.54 -5.85
N TRP A 284 6.06 -3.04 -5.95
CA TRP A 284 5.72 -1.79 -6.64
C TRP A 284 4.57 -1.08 -5.91
N ILE A 285 4.16 0.06 -6.43
CA ILE A 285 3.00 0.78 -5.91
C ILE A 285 1.98 1.05 -7.01
N SER A 286 0.71 1.12 -6.60
CA SER A 286 -0.38 1.70 -7.37
C SER A 286 -0.98 2.84 -6.56
N CYS A 287 -1.09 4.03 -7.13
CA CYS A 287 -1.71 5.17 -6.47
C CYS A 287 -2.97 5.62 -7.21
N TYR A 288 -3.95 6.09 -6.44
CA TYR A 288 -5.14 6.72 -6.99
C TYR A 288 -4.90 8.22 -7.13
N VAL A 289 -5.20 8.75 -8.33
CA VAL A 289 -5.09 10.18 -8.66
C VAL A 289 -6.43 10.61 -9.22
N ASP A 290 -7.05 11.60 -8.61
CA ASP A 290 -8.29 12.17 -9.12
C ASP A 290 -8.03 12.92 -10.43
N PRO A 291 -8.67 12.53 -11.55
CA PRO A 291 -8.55 13.24 -12.82
C PRO A 291 -9.05 14.69 -12.76
N GLY A 292 -9.90 15.03 -11.78
CA GLY A 292 -10.46 16.37 -11.55
C GLY A 292 -9.62 17.27 -10.65
N GLY A 293 -8.56 16.76 -10.02
CA GLY A 293 -7.62 17.55 -9.23
C GLY A 293 -8.09 17.97 -7.83
N THR A 294 -9.22 17.47 -7.35
CA THR A 294 -9.65 17.67 -5.96
C THR A 294 -9.35 16.40 -5.18
N PRO A 295 -8.49 16.43 -4.13
CA PRO A 295 -8.30 15.25 -3.29
C PRO A 295 -9.63 14.85 -2.66
N PRO A 296 -9.89 13.53 -2.45
CA PRO A 296 -11.06 13.09 -1.70
C PRO A 296 -11.08 13.81 -0.35
N ASP A 297 -12.23 14.40 -0.01
CA ASP A 297 -12.41 15.09 1.27
C ASP A 297 -12.45 14.06 2.42
N THR A 298 -11.28 13.73 2.94
CA THR A 298 -11.14 12.83 4.10
C THR A 298 -11.45 13.52 5.42
N THR A 299 -11.86 14.79 5.42
CA THR A 299 -12.19 15.56 6.65
C THR A 299 -13.64 15.44 7.08
N ALA A 300 -14.51 14.87 6.24
CA ALA A 300 -15.92 14.64 6.55
C ALA A 300 -16.07 13.46 7.53
N ARG A 301 -15.62 13.62 8.78
CA ARG A 301 -16.13 12.80 9.88
C ARG A 301 -17.62 13.10 10.03
N PRO A 302 -18.52 12.10 9.97
CA PRO A 302 -19.88 12.31 10.43
C PRO A 302 -19.80 12.71 11.89
N ASP A 303 -20.34 13.90 12.20
CA ASP A 303 -20.44 14.43 13.55
C ASP A 303 -21.13 13.38 14.44
N ARG A 304 -20.39 12.82 15.40
CA ARG A 304 -20.94 11.93 16.41
C ARG A 304 -21.67 12.77 17.47
N THR A 305 -22.78 13.39 17.08
CA THR A 305 -23.76 13.84 18.04
C THR A 305 -24.56 12.62 18.47
N GLY A 306 -24.18 12.06 19.62
CA GLY A 306 -24.91 10.98 20.27
C GLY A 306 -26.37 11.36 20.53
N PRO A 307 -27.29 10.37 20.59
CA PRO A 307 -28.68 10.63 20.89
C PRO A 307 -28.81 11.21 22.29
N GLY A 308 -29.47 12.39 22.36
CA GLY A 308 -29.78 13.03 23.62
C GLY A 308 -30.56 12.08 24.55
N THR A 309 -30.17 12.04 25.82
CA THR A 309 -30.89 11.39 26.89
C THR A 309 -32.30 11.99 26.99
N PRO A 310 -33.38 11.18 27.01
CA PRO A 310 -34.70 11.70 27.35
C PRO A 310 -34.78 11.97 28.86
N THR A 311 -35.25 13.14 29.19
CA THR A 311 -35.67 13.53 30.56
C THR A 311 -36.87 12.74 31.00
#